data_f5cdf07af6b21515ca232928c02c9336
#
_entry.id   f5cdf07af6b21515ca232928c02c9336
#
_cell.length_a   1.000
_cell.length_b   1.000
_cell.length_c   1.000
_cell.angle_alpha   90.00
_cell.angle_beta   90.00
_cell.angle_gamma   90.00
#
_symmetry.space_group_name_H-M   'P 1'
#
loop_
_entity.id
_entity.type
_entity.pdbx_description
1 polymer ?
#
loop_
_entity_poly.entity_id
_entity_poly.type
_entity_poly.pdbx_seq_one_letter_code
_entity_poly.pdbx_strand_id
1 'polypeptide(L)'
;MRKTLVYWMVLLLAVYFPSAHAYIGLCCAKCGGNMPMNIPGGGIPETKEFRFKLSPMYMSMDGLADGADTISANSLLGMPVMMGQPTGKFMAVPTSMDMKMLNFTAGYSFSDDLFGGVMLMYKSNSMDMKFSPMMQTTTGQTDFTMESSGVADTMLMGKYRLFSDDPLVPTREASLMFGLSLPTGSIDEQNSNHPLAMRQGERLPYGMQLGSGTYDPTVGLLYQGSKSPYWWGANAMYTARLYNNDRDYRLGDEFRLDLYGMFQFRYNMLVEAQLNGSYWGKIHGEMDEAKTGASGHVTKNDPTSPYTTPLWDPNNYGGRKLLATLGFQWQPAPFNIIDFNIGVPVYQHLNGPQLKEKYQVMLTWYVEIPTRASIRYVKQKAGESSLGF
;
A
#
# COMPACT_ATOMS: atom_id res chain seq x y z
N MET A 1 12.31 36.70 4.82
CA MET A 1 12.09 36.89 3.37
C MET A 1 11.83 35.60 2.57
N ARG A 2 12.34 34.40 2.93
CA ARG A 2 12.07 33.17 2.15
C ARG A 2 10.67 32.56 2.35
N LYS A 3 10.06 32.73 3.51
CA LYS A 3 8.71 32.15 3.79
C LYS A 3 7.57 32.94 3.14
N THR A 4 7.72 34.25 2.98
CA THR A 4 6.74 35.09 2.28
C THR A 4 6.67 34.85 0.78
N LEU A 5 7.78 34.44 0.15
CA LEU A 5 7.85 34.17 -1.29
C LEU A 5 7.05 32.88 -1.65
N VAL A 6 7.07 31.87 -0.77
CA VAL A 6 6.32 30.61 -0.97
C VAL A 6 4.81 30.86 -0.88
N TYR A 7 4.35 31.71 0.07
CA TYR A 7 2.93 32.05 0.18
C TYR A 7 2.42 32.84 -1.03
N TRP A 8 3.24 33.75 -1.59
CA TRP A 8 2.88 34.48 -2.81
C TRP A 8 2.88 33.58 -4.05
N MET A 9 3.78 32.59 -4.12
CA MET A 9 3.80 31.62 -5.23
C MET A 9 2.58 30.68 -5.19
N VAL A 10 2.14 30.26 -4.02
CA VAL A 10 0.92 29.45 -3.85
C VAL A 10 -0.33 30.28 -4.14
N LEU A 11 -0.36 31.57 -3.75
CA LEU A 11 -1.47 32.47 -4.05
C LEU A 11 -1.56 32.84 -5.54
N LEU A 12 -0.43 32.99 -6.22
CA LEU A 12 -0.38 33.29 -7.67
C LEU A 12 -0.78 32.07 -8.52
N LEU A 13 -0.52 30.84 -8.07
CA LEU A 13 -1.02 29.62 -8.70
C LEU A 13 -2.54 29.46 -8.58
N ALA A 14 -3.17 30.08 -7.57
CA ALA A 14 -4.61 30.03 -7.36
C ALA A 14 -5.41 31.04 -8.20
N VAL A 15 -4.75 32.01 -8.89
CA VAL A 15 -5.43 33.15 -9.55
C VAL A 15 -5.45 33.04 -11.08
N TYR A 16 -4.69 32.14 -11.70
CA TYR A 16 -4.57 32.08 -13.17
C TYR A 16 -4.96 30.72 -13.76
N PHE A 17 -6.21 30.30 -13.55
CA PHE A 17 -6.79 29.29 -14.43
C PHE A 17 -8.04 29.83 -15.08
N PRO A 18 -8.09 29.90 -16.43
CA PRO A 18 -9.33 30.18 -17.13
C PRO A 18 -10.34 29.09 -16.76
N SER A 19 -11.58 29.50 -16.55
CA SER A 19 -12.72 28.64 -16.18
C SER A 19 -12.97 27.58 -17.29
N ALA A 20 -12.11 26.57 -17.37
CA ALA A 20 -12.46 25.35 -18.06
C ALA A 20 -13.52 24.67 -17.18
N HIS A 21 -14.76 24.67 -17.63
CA HIS A 21 -15.85 23.94 -16.98
C HIS A 21 -15.60 22.43 -17.12
N ALA A 22 -14.71 21.89 -16.31
CA ALA A 22 -14.53 20.47 -16.19
C ALA A 22 -15.61 19.91 -15.25
N TYR A 23 -16.43 19.01 -15.74
CA TYR A 23 -17.57 18.46 -15.04
C TYR A 23 -17.15 17.14 -14.38
N ILE A 24 -16.81 17.14 -13.07
CA ILE A 24 -16.61 15.90 -12.31
C ILE A 24 -17.94 15.12 -12.22
N GLY A 25 -19.07 15.79 -12.18
CA GLY A 25 -20.36 15.17 -11.85
C GLY A 25 -20.86 14.15 -12.86
N LEU A 26 -20.80 14.41 -14.16
CA LEU A 26 -21.39 13.52 -15.18
C LEU A 26 -20.41 12.44 -15.65
N CYS A 27 -19.13 12.78 -15.81
CA CYS A 27 -18.12 11.82 -16.23
C CYS A 27 -17.91 10.72 -15.17
N CYS A 28 -17.93 11.11 -13.91
CA CYS A 28 -17.67 10.18 -12.81
C CYS A 28 -18.87 9.35 -12.40
N ALA A 29 -20.10 9.85 -12.53
CA ALA A 29 -21.30 9.08 -12.20
C ALA A 29 -21.48 7.88 -13.13
N LYS A 30 -21.27 8.07 -14.44
CA LYS A 30 -21.40 6.99 -15.43
C LYS A 30 -20.22 6.02 -15.40
N CYS A 31 -19.03 6.48 -14.99
CA CYS A 31 -17.82 5.65 -14.92
C CYS A 31 -17.66 4.93 -13.57
N GLY A 32 -18.64 5.01 -12.66
CA GLY A 32 -18.47 4.55 -11.28
C GLY A 32 -17.34 5.29 -10.56
N GLY A 33 -17.07 6.54 -10.91
CA GLY A 33 -15.77 7.15 -10.85
C GLY A 33 -15.46 8.02 -9.67
N ASN A 34 -16.39 8.31 -8.77
CA ASN A 34 -16.02 8.99 -7.53
C ASN A 34 -15.75 7.95 -6.45
N MET A 35 -14.54 7.50 -6.40
CA MET A 35 -14.02 6.60 -5.40
C MET A 35 -12.63 7.10 -4.99
N PRO A 36 -12.23 6.95 -3.73
CA PRO A 36 -10.88 7.24 -3.30
C PRO A 36 -9.84 6.48 -4.14
N MET A 37 -8.80 7.19 -4.60
CA MET A 37 -7.82 6.60 -5.52
C MET A 37 -6.83 5.65 -4.84
N ASN A 38 -6.76 5.66 -3.50
CA ASN A 38 -5.97 4.71 -2.70
C ASN A 38 -6.67 3.36 -2.52
N ILE A 39 -7.98 3.25 -2.80
CA ILE A 39 -8.72 2.00 -2.74
C ILE A 39 -8.61 1.30 -4.10
N PRO A 40 -8.24 -0.01 -4.13
CA PRO A 40 -8.19 -0.77 -5.38
C PRO A 40 -9.57 -0.84 -6.06
N GLY A 41 -9.59 -0.76 -7.38
CA GLY A 41 -10.80 -0.96 -8.16
C GLY A 41 -11.63 0.28 -8.44
N GLY A 42 -11.10 1.47 -8.23
CA GLY A 42 -11.79 2.73 -8.52
C GLY A 42 -12.35 2.79 -9.94
N GLY A 43 -13.66 2.98 -10.01
CA GLY A 43 -14.47 3.18 -11.22
C GLY A 43 -14.45 2.03 -12.24
N ILE A 44 -15.60 1.77 -12.88
CA ILE A 44 -15.59 1.12 -14.20
C ILE A 44 -15.53 2.24 -15.22
N PRO A 45 -14.51 2.28 -16.08
CA PRO A 45 -14.45 3.27 -17.15
C PRO A 45 -15.56 3.03 -18.17
N GLU A 46 -15.86 4.07 -18.91
CA GLU A 46 -16.58 3.92 -20.16
C GLU A 46 -15.87 2.89 -21.05
N THR A 47 -16.66 2.13 -21.79
CA THR A 47 -16.16 1.13 -22.73
C THR A 47 -15.12 1.71 -23.69
N LYS A 48 -14.06 0.93 -23.92
CA LYS A 48 -12.99 1.25 -24.86
C LYS A 48 -12.17 2.47 -24.49
N GLU A 49 -11.84 2.58 -23.19
CA GLU A 49 -10.97 3.63 -22.66
C GLU A 49 -9.79 3.04 -21.91
N PHE A 50 -8.65 3.71 -22.03
CA PHE A 50 -7.48 3.43 -21.20
C PHE A 50 -7.51 4.27 -19.94
N ARG A 51 -6.95 3.71 -18.86
CA ARG A 51 -6.71 4.41 -17.60
C ARG A 51 -5.29 4.20 -17.15
N PHE A 52 -4.71 5.30 -16.69
CA PHE A 52 -3.37 5.30 -16.12
C PHE A 52 -3.41 5.96 -14.75
N LYS A 53 -2.69 5.38 -13.81
CA LYS A 53 -2.58 5.91 -12.45
C LYS A 53 -1.13 5.83 -12.00
N LEU A 54 -0.59 6.96 -11.52
CA LEU A 54 0.71 7.05 -10.90
C LEU A 54 0.52 7.49 -9.45
N SER A 55 0.96 6.67 -8.50
CA SER A 55 0.69 6.88 -7.08
C SER A 55 1.96 6.71 -6.24
N PRO A 56 2.75 7.79 -6.04
CA PRO A 56 3.75 7.80 -5.00
C PRO A 56 3.08 7.73 -3.62
N MET A 57 3.63 6.89 -2.74
CA MET A 57 3.18 6.67 -1.38
C MET A 57 4.39 6.67 -0.43
N TYR A 58 4.19 7.24 0.75
CA TYR A 58 5.14 7.19 1.86
C TYR A 58 4.42 6.70 3.10
N MET A 59 5.05 5.76 3.81
CA MET A 59 4.58 5.23 5.09
C MET A 59 5.71 5.30 6.10
N SER A 60 5.42 5.81 7.28
CA SER A 60 6.35 5.85 8.41
C SER A 60 5.86 4.96 9.54
N MET A 61 6.76 4.17 10.08
CA MET A 61 6.55 3.31 11.25
C MET A 61 7.56 3.68 12.33
N ASP A 62 7.13 3.71 13.58
CA ASP A 62 8.01 4.08 14.69
C ASP A 62 7.50 3.52 16.02
N GLY A 63 8.44 2.99 16.79
CA GLY A 63 8.17 2.31 18.04
C GLY A 63 7.57 0.92 17.85
N LEU A 64 7.66 0.11 18.88
CA LEU A 64 7.21 -1.29 18.88
C LEU A 64 5.89 -1.45 19.63
N ALA A 65 5.11 -2.42 19.19
CA ALA A 65 3.98 -2.95 19.96
C ALA A 65 3.98 -4.48 19.95
N ASP A 66 3.39 -5.06 20.99
CA ASP A 66 2.99 -6.46 21.09
C ASP A 66 1.52 -6.49 21.50
N GLY A 67 0.68 -7.07 20.67
CA GLY A 67 -0.76 -6.85 20.76
C GLY A 67 -1.12 -5.38 20.51
N ALA A 68 -1.89 -4.79 21.39
CA ALA A 68 -2.24 -3.37 21.38
C ALA A 68 -1.27 -2.52 22.25
N ASP A 69 -0.41 -3.15 23.03
CA ASP A 69 0.44 -2.48 24.01
C ASP A 69 1.76 -2.02 23.37
N THR A 70 2.14 -0.78 23.68
CA THR A 70 3.45 -0.23 23.27
C THR A 70 4.54 -0.82 24.14
N ILE A 71 5.58 -1.36 23.51
CA ILE A 71 6.75 -1.94 24.19
C ILE A 71 8.01 -1.14 23.86
N SER A 72 8.93 -1.11 24.83
CA SER A 72 10.22 -0.43 24.62
C SER A 72 11.19 -1.35 23.90
N ALA A 73 11.92 -0.84 22.90
CA ALA A 73 13.02 -1.56 22.27
C ALA A 73 14.04 -2.05 23.30
N ASN A 74 14.35 -1.22 24.31
CA ASN A 74 15.30 -1.59 25.37
C ASN A 74 14.85 -2.80 26.20
N SER A 75 13.55 -3.03 26.36
CA SER A 75 13.05 -4.17 27.10
C SER A 75 13.25 -5.51 26.37
N LEU A 76 13.46 -5.47 25.06
CA LEU A 76 13.71 -6.66 24.22
C LEU A 76 15.20 -6.91 23.97
N LEU A 77 16.06 -5.92 24.20
CA LEU A 77 17.49 -6.05 23.94
C LEU A 77 18.21 -6.85 25.03
N GLY A 78 19.08 -7.79 24.62
CA GLY A 78 19.88 -8.60 25.51
C GLY A 78 20.52 -9.77 24.80
N MET A 79 20.96 -10.74 25.58
CA MET A 79 21.52 -12.00 25.09
C MET A 79 20.38 -12.96 24.76
N PRO A 80 20.31 -13.49 23.54
CA PRO A 80 19.28 -14.47 23.16
C PRO A 80 19.33 -15.77 23.97
N VAL A 81 20.52 -16.18 24.40
CA VAL A 81 20.75 -17.38 25.20
C VAL A 81 21.49 -17.02 26.49
N MET A 82 21.06 -17.58 27.62
CA MET A 82 21.78 -17.53 28.90
C MET A 82 21.71 -18.91 29.55
N MET A 83 22.87 -19.44 29.95
CA MET A 83 23.02 -20.78 30.53
C MET A 83 22.35 -21.89 29.69
N GLY A 84 22.42 -21.78 28.37
CA GLY A 84 21.83 -22.75 27.42
C GLY A 84 20.31 -22.67 27.26
N GLN A 85 19.68 -21.63 27.82
CA GLN A 85 18.23 -21.43 27.69
C GLN A 85 17.92 -20.14 26.92
N PRO A 86 16.87 -20.13 26.07
CA PRO A 86 16.38 -18.92 25.42
C PRO A 86 15.88 -17.90 26.45
N THR A 87 16.22 -16.64 26.28
CA THR A 87 15.88 -15.55 27.22
C THR A 87 14.70 -14.71 26.77
N GLY A 88 14.25 -14.86 25.52
CA GLY A 88 13.28 -13.97 24.89
C GLY A 88 13.86 -12.57 24.59
N LYS A 89 15.19 -12.43 24.60
CA LYS A 89 15.89 -11.19 24.25
C LYS A 89 16.58 -11.33 22.90
N PHE A 90 16.88 -10.18 22.28
CA PHE A 90 17.41 -10.09 20.94
C PHE A 90 18.70 -9.27 20.92
N MET A 91 19.60 -9.60 19.99
CA MET A 91 20.85 -8.85 19.76
C MET A 91 20.59 -7.51 19.09
N ALA A 92 19.54 -7.44 18.25
CA ALA A 92 19.10 -6.23 17.61
C ALA A 92 17.58 -6.21 17.48
N VAL A 93 16.96 -5.03 17.60
CA VAL A 93 15.52 -4.85 17.43
C VAL A 93 15.26 -3.65 16.52
N PRO A 94 14.18 -3.67 15.70
CA PRO A 94 13.81 -2.53 14.90
C PRO A 94 13.29 -1.38 15.79
N THR A 95 13.55 -0.14 15.40
CA THR A 95 13.09 1.06 16.10
C THR A 95 12.19 1.92 15.24
N SER A 96 12.50 2.03 13.95
CA SER A 96 11.73 2.78 12.95
C SER A 96 11.85 2.13 11.58
N MET A 97 10.92 2.45 10.68
CA MET A 97 11.00 2.07 9.27
C MET A 97 10.27 3.11 8.41
N ASP A 98 10.93 3.52 7.36
CA ASP A 98 10.35 4.33 6.30
C ASP A 98 10.18 3.48 5.03
N MET A 99 8.98 3.50 4.48
CA MET A 99 8.65 2.81 3.24
C MET A 99 8.20 3.83 2.19
N LYS A 100 8.86 3.83 1.03
CA LYS A 100 8.48 4.61 -0.14
C LYS A 100 8.04 3.66 -1.23
N MET A 101 6.89 3.93 -1.83
CA MET A 101 6.36 3.13 -2.93
C MET A 101 5.96 4.04 -4.08
N LEU A 102 6.19 3.57 -5.30
CA LEU A 102 5.69 4.19 -6.52
C LEU A 102 4.89 3.14 -7.29
N ASN A 103 3.58 3.34 -7.34
CA ASN A 103 2.67 2.45 -8.05
C ASN A 103 2.31 3.06 -9.40
N PHE A 104 2.49 2.30 -10.46
CA PHE A 104 2.01 2.62 -11.79
C PHE A 104 0.96 1.60 -12.20
N THR A 105 -0.25 2.04 -12.48
CA THR A 105 -1.35 1.19 -12.94
C THR A 105 -1.75 1.61 -14.34
N ALA A 106 -1.90 0.63 -15.22
CA ALA A 106 -2.47 0.79 -16.55
C ALA A 106 -3.62 -0.21 -16.72
N GLY A 107 -4.74 0.25 -17.29
CA GLY A 107 -5.89 -0.62 -17.50
C GLY A 107 -6.73 -0.20 -18.70
N TYR A 108 -7.61 -1.11 -19.11
CA TYR A 108 -8.49 -0.94 -20.25
C TYR A 108 -9.89 -1.46 -19.96
N SER A 109 -10.89 -0.71 -20.37
CA SER A 109 -12.29 -1.11 -20.29
C SER A 109 -12.71 -1.83 -21.56
N PHE A 110 -12.89 -3.14 -21.47
CA PHE A 110 -13.26 -4.00 -22.58
C PHE A 110 -14.74 -3.86 -22.96
N SER A 111 -15.57 -3.67 -21.95
CA SER A 111 -17.02 -3.44 -22.07
C SER A 111 -17.50 -2.53 -20.94
N ASP A 112 -18.78 -2.20 -20.93
CA ASP A 112 -19.41 -1.40 -19.85
C ASP A 112 -19.36 -2.11 -18.50
N ASP A 113 -19.11 -3.43 -18.50
CA ASP A 113 -19.08 -4.24 -17.28
C ASP A 113 -17.69 -4.78 -16.92
N LEU A 114 -16.77 -4.85 -17.88
CA LEU A 114 -15.47 -5.52 -17.70
C LEU A 114 -14.30 -4.57 -17.90
N PHE A 115 -13.52 -4.44 -16.85
CA PHE A 115 -12.23 -3.76 -16.82
C PHE A 115 -11.11 -4.74 -16.46
N GLY A 116 -9.94 -4.57 -17.08
CA GLY A 116 -8.72 -5.28 -16.73
C GLY A 116 -7.51 -4.36 -16.74
N GLY A 117 -6.54 -4.65 -15.90
CA GLY A 117 -5.35 -3.82 -15.77
C GLY A 117 -4.17 -4.52 -15.12
N VAL A 118 -3.04 -3.85 -15.15
CA VAL A 118 -1.79 -4.26 -14.52
C VAL A 118 -1.28 -3.14 -13.63
N MET A 119 -0.77 -3.49 -12.46
CA MET A 119 -0.10 -2.58 -11.55
C MET A 119 1.34 -3.03 -11.35
N LEU A 120 2.26 -2.13 -11.61
CA LEU A 120 3.68 -2.26 -11.32
C LEU A 120 4.00 -1.44 -10.09
N MET A 121 4.84 -1.97 -9.21
CA MET A 121 5.22 -1.32 -7.96
C MET A 121 6.74 -1.27 -7.83
N TYR A 122 7.29 -0.10 -7.56
CA TYR A 122 8.65 0.08 -7.07
C TYR A 122 8.60 0.39 -5.58
N LYS A 123 9.43 -0.27 -4.80
CA LYS A 123 9.45 -0.18 -3.34
C LYS A 123 10.85 0.15 -2.85
N SER A 124 10.96 0.99 -1.83
CA SER A 124 12.20 1.29 -1.12
C SER A 124 11.91 1.32 0.37
N ASN A 125 12.59 0.45 1.10
CA ASN A 125 12.46 0.29 2.54
C ASN A 125 13.77 0.70 3.20
N SER A 126 13.67 1.43 4.32
CA SER A 126 14.79 1.77 5.19
C SER A 126 14.36 1.55 6.63
N MET A 127 15.03 0.64 7.34
CA MET A 127 14.69 0.21 8.70
C MET A 127 15.88 0.41 9.64
N ASP A 128 15.67 1.19 10.68
CA ASP A 128 16.67 1.40 11.72
C ASP A 128 16.58 0.31 12.78
N MET A 129 17.74 -0.25 13.11
CA MET A 129 17.93 -1.34 14.06
C MET A 129 18.79 -0.87 15.21
N LYS A 130 18.35 -1.12 16.46
CA LYS A 130 19.13 -0.82 17.68
C LYS A 130 19.81 -2.08 18.19
N PHE A 131 21.08 -1.98 18.51
CA PHE A 131 21.88 -3.07 19.07
C PHE A 131 21.72 -3.23 20.59
N SER A 132 21.85 -4.46 21.06
CA SER A 132 22.04 -4.78 22.49
C SER A 132 23.39 -4.26 22.98
N PRO A 133 23.56 -4.02 24.31
CA PRO A 133 24.82 -3.53 24.87
C PRO A 133 26.04 -4.37 24.47
N MET A 134 25.89 -5.69 24.37
CA MET A 134 26.95 -6.58 23.93
C MET A 134 27.35 -6.31 22.48
N MET A 135 26.34 -6.17 21.59
CA MET A 135 26.62 -5.88 20.19
C MET A 135 27.19 -4.49 19.98
N GLN A 136 26.79 -3.51 20.78
CA GLN A 136 27.41 -2.17 20.77
C GLN A 136 28.92 -2.24 21.12
N THR A 137 29.28 -3.06 22.10
CA THR A 137 30.71 -3.26 22.43
C THR A 137 31.47 -3.96 21.31
N THR A 138 30.84 -4.91 20.63
CA THR A 138 31.47 -5.70 19.56
C THR A 138 31.60 -4.90 18.25
N THR A 139 30.61 -4.09 17.91
CA THR A 139 30.55 -3.33 16.63
C THR A 139 31.12 -1.92 16.76
N GLY A 140 31.15 -1.36 17.98
CA GLY A 140 31.45 0.05 18.22
C GLY A 140 30.29 1.00 17.79
N GLN A 141 29.10 0.45 17.46
CA GLN A 141 27.94 1.20 17.00
C GLN A 141 26.72 0.90 17.87
N THR A 142 25.85 1.90 18.05
CA THR A 142 24.58 1.76 18.82
C THR A 142 23.45 1.22 17.97
N ASP A 143 23.50 1.47 16.67
CA ASP A 143 22.45 1.21 15.69
C ASP A 143 23.05 0.96 14.30
N PHE A 144 22.20 0.48 13.39
CA PHE A 144 22.51 0.36 11.96
C PHE A 144 21.20 0.35 11.17
N THR A 145 21.29 0.63 9.87
CA THR A 145 20.12 0.68 8.99
C THR A 145 20.17 -0.48 7.99
N MET A 146 19.06 -1.20 7.87
CA MET A 146 18.79 -2.15 6.79
C MET A 146 18.06 -1.46 5.67
N GLU A 147 18.45 -1.72 4.42
CA GLU A 147 17.85 -1.11 3.24
C GLU A 147 17.56 -2.17 2.19
N SER A 148 16.43 -2.02 1.50
CA SER A 148 16.08 -2.77 0.28
C SER A 148 15.34 -1.89 -0.69
N SER A 149 15.59 -2.05 -1.99
CA SER A 149 14.86 -1.27 -2.99
C SER A 149 14.84 -1.99 -4.35
N GLY A 150 13.72 -1.93 -5.03
CA GLY A 150 13.55 -2.55 -6.34
C GLY A 150 12.10 -2.68 -6.76
N VAL A 151 11.88 -3.43 -7.83
CA VAL A 151 10.54 -3.76 -8.30
C VAL A 151 9.94 -4.81 -7.37
N ALA A 152 8.72 -4.55 -6.89
CA ALA A 152 7.92 -5.48 -6.10
C ALA A 152 7.07 -6.38 -7.01
N ASP A 153 6.17 -7.16 -6.41
CA ASP A 153 5.29 -8.04 -7.17
C ASP A 153 4.36 -7.25 -8.08
N THR A 154 4.25 -7.71 -9.32
CA THR A 154 3.32 -7.17 -10.33
C THR A 154 1.94 -7.73 -10.07
N MET A 155 0.90 -6.88 -10.04
CA MET A 155 -0.47 -7.31 -9.86
C MET A 155 -1.27 -7.19 -11.16
N LEU A 156 -1.86 -8.29 -11.59
CA LEU A 156 -2.93 -8.30 -12.58
C LEU A 156 -4.24 -8.09 -11.84
N MET A 157 -5.13 -7.25 -12.39
CA MET A 157 -6.40 -6.95 -11.75
C MET A 157 -7.53 -6.89 -12.76
N GLY A 158 -8.71 -7.25 -12.31
CA GLY A 158 -9.93 -7.14 -13.09
C GLY A 158 -11.09 -6.73 -12.21
N LYS A 159 -12.09 -6.11 -12.83
CA LYS A 159 -13.35 -5.72 -12.21
C LYS A 159 -14.47 -6.07 -13.15
N TYR A 160 -15.49 -6.74 -12.61
CA TYR A 160 -16.70 -7.09 -13.34
C TYR A 160 -17.92 -6.54 -12.61
N ARG A 161 -18.71 -5.72 -13.29
CA ARG A 161 -19.95 -5.15 -12.72
C ARG A 161 -21.03 -6.22 -12.67
N LEU A 162 -21.49 -6.53 -11.46
CA LEU A 162 -22.55 -7.52 -11.21
C LEU A 162 -23.94 -6.91 -11.26
N PHE A 163 -24.05 -5.65 -10.83
CA PHE A 163 -25.31 -4.95 -10.69
C PHE A 163 -25.10 -3.44 -10.93
N SER A 164 -26.11 -2.83 -11.55
CA SER A 164 -26.27 -1.40 -11.71
C SER A 164 -27.76 -1.09 -11.72
N ASP A 165 -28.19 -0.06 -11.02
CA ASP A 165 -29.61 0.38 -10.98
C ASP A 165 -30.02 1.09 -12.27
N ASP A 166 -29.08 1.70 -13.00
CA ASP A 166 -29.28 2.32 -14.30
C ASP A 166 -28.09 2.00 -15.22
N PRO A 167 -28.33 1.57 -16.46
CA PRO A 167 -27.23 1.24 -17.38
C PRO A 167 -26.49 2.48 -17.92
N LEU A 168 -27.11 3.66 -17.87
CA LEU A 168 -26.55 4.90 -18.42
C LEU A 168 -25.96 5.80 -17.35
N VAL A 169 -26.65 5.95 -16.21
CA VAL A 169 -26.22 6.83 -15.11
C VAL A 169 -26.45 6.11 -13.78
N PRO A 170 -25.64 5.12 -13.45
CA PRO A 170 -25.81 4.35 -12.23
C PRO A 170 -25.67 5.24 -10.99
N THR A 171 -26.66 5.13 -10.09
CA THR A 171 -26.56 5.71 -8.75
C THR A 171 -26.17 4.67 -7.71
N ARG A 172 -26.30 3.39 -8.04
CA ARG A 172 -25.87 2.26 -7.22
C ARG A 172 -25.28 1.17 -8.10
N GLU A 173 -24.12 0.66 -7.72
CA GLU A 173 -23.52 -0.46 -8.42
C GLU A 173 -22.81 -1.40 -7.46
N ALA A 174 -22.74 -2.66 -7.86
CA ALA A 174 -21.95 -3.68 -7.19
C ALA A 174 -21.06 -4.38 -8.21
N SER A 175 -19.80 -4.62 -7.84
CA SER A 175 -18.80 -5.21 -8.73
C SER A 175 -18.01 -6.29 -8.02
N LEU A 176 -17.68 -7.34 -8.78
CA LEU A 176 -16.69 -8.35 -8.41
C LEU A 176 -15.31 -7.83 -8.79
N MET A 177 -14.38 -7.90 -7.84
CA MET A 177 -12.98 -7.62 -8.02
C MET A 177 -12.21 -8.94 -8.04
N PHE A 178 -11.25 -9.08 -8.93
CA PHE A 178 -10.35 -10.24 -8.96
C PHE A 178 -8.95 -9.80 -9.37
N GLY A 179 -7.96 -10.49 -8.85
CA GLY A 179 -6.56 -10.17 -9.13
C GLY A 179 -5.65 -11.36 -8.93
N LEU A 180 -4.43 -11.23 -9.42
CA LEU A 180 -3.35 -12.19 -9.23
C LEU A 180 -2.05 -11.41 -9.07
N SER A 181 -1.42 -11.54 -7.90
CA SER A 181 -0.05 -11.08 -7.71
C SER A 181 0.92 -12.08 -8.34
N LEU A 182 1.86 -11.57 -9.14
CA LEU A 182 2.90 -12.37 -9.78
C LEU A 182 4.20 -12.20 -8.99
N PRO A 183 4.97 -13.26 -8.73
CA PRO A 183 6.20 -13.21 -7.93
C PRO A 183 7.37 -12.58 -8.73
N THR A 184 7.24 -11.32 -9.09
CA THR A 184 8.26 -10.56 -9.83
C THR A 184 9.19 -9.78 -8.92
N GLY A 185 8.81 -9.59 -7.66
CA GLY A 185 9.64 -8.97 -6.63
C GLY A 185 10.66 -9.96 -6.06
N SER A 186 11.83 -9.45 -5.73
CA SER A 186 12.90 -10.25 -5.11
C SER A 186 12.52 -10.70 -3.70
N ILE A 187 12.85 -11.96 -3.38
CA ILE A 187 12.81 -12.53 -2.03
C ILE A 187 14.23 -12.84 -1.52
N ASP A 188 15.25 -12.32 -2.20
CA ASP A 188 16.67 -12.55 -1.95
C ASP A 188 17.44 -11.27 -1.63
N GLU A 189 16.74 -10.23 -1.18
CA GLU A 189 17.36 -8.97 -0.74
C GLU A 189 18.32 -9.25 0.43
N GLN A 190 19.53 -8.66 0.33
CA GLN A 190 20.62 -8.92 1.24
C GLN A 190 21.01 -7.66 2.04
N ASN A 191 21.51 -7.87 3.24
CA ASN A 191 22.01 -6.81 4.10
C ASN A 191 23.44 -6.41 3.69
N SER A 192 23.57 -5.30 2.97
CA SER A 192 24.87 -4.76 2.58
C SER A 192 25.50 -3.85 3.64
N ASN A 193 24.69 -3.34 4.58
CA ASN A 193 25.08 -2.27 5.51
C ASN A 193 25.34 -2.77 6.93
N HIS A 194 25.36 -4.10 7.17
CA HIS A 194 25.60 -4.62 8.52
C HIS A 194 27.03 -4.28 8.99
N PRO A 195 27.20 -3.72 10.22
CA PRO A 195 28.53 -3.34 10.74
C PRO A 195 29.52 -4.49 10.87
N LEU A 196 29.04 -5.72 11.09
CA LEU A 196 29.88 -6.92 11.08
C LEU A 196 30.04 -7.43 9.66
N ALA A 197 31.26 -7.43 9.12
CA ALA A 197 31.54 -7.89 7.76
C ALA A 197 31.08 -9.32 7.49
N MET A 198 31.12 -10.21 8.50
CA MET A 198 30.63 -11.58 8.39
C MET A 198 29.09 -11.71 8.19
N ARG A 199 28.35 -10.63 8.45
CA ARG A 199 26.90 -10.57 8.28
C ARG A 199 26.46 -9.75 7.06
N GLN A 200 27.42 -9.16 6.36
CA GLN A 200 27.14 -8.55 5.05
C GLN A 200 26.88 -9.67 4.03
N GLY A 201 25.86 -9.47 3.21
CA GLY A 201 25.39 -10.49 2.26
C GLY A 201 24.41 -11.52 2.85
N GLU A 202 24.11 -11.49 4.16
CA GLU A 202 22.99 -12.25 4.71
C GLU A 202 21.66 -11.72 4.16
N ARG A 203 20.68 -12.61 3.94
CA ARG A 203 19.33 -12.16 3.54
C ARG A 203 18.72 -11.23 4.58
N LEU A 204 17.94 -10.31 4.09
CA LEU A 204 17.11 -9.44 4.92
C LEU A 204 15.87 -10.21 5.42
N PRO A 205 15.32 -9.84 6.60
CA PRO A 205 14.11 -10.44 7.14
C PRO A 205 12.90 -10.27 6.21
N TYR A 206 11.86 -11.08 6.43
CA TYR A 206 10.65 -11.16 5.61
C TYR A 206 10.04 -9.80 5.24
N GLY A 207 9.91 -8.88 6.20
CA GLY A 207 9.33 -7.54 5.99
C GLY A 207 10.18 -6.60 5.11
N MET A 208 11.46 -6.94 4.90
CA MET A 208 12.38 -6.20 4.05
C MET A 208 12.49 -6.77 2.64
N GLN A 209 11.88 -7.92 2.36
CA GLN A 209 11.83 -8.49 1.02
C GLN A 209 10.86 -7.68 0.12
N LEU A 210 11.12 -7.66 -1.18
CA LEU A 210 10.37 -6.86 -2.14
C LEU A 210 9.14 -7.58 -2.69
N GLY A 211 9.16 -8.91 -2.71
CA GLY A 211 8.08 -9.77 -3.19
C GLY A 211 7.62 -10.82 -2.19
N SER A 212 6.55 -11.53 -2.53
CA SER A 212 6.05 -12.70 -1.79
C SER A 212 6.73 -14.00 -2.22
N GLY A 213 7.22 -14.05 -3.47
CA GLY A 213 7.73 -15.26 -4.11
C GLY A 213 6.64 -16.27 -4.47
N THR A 214 5.35 -15.89 -4.40
CA THR A 214 4.21 -16.76 -4.68
C THR A 214 3.20 -16.09 -5.61
N TYR A 215 2.39 -16.91 -6.32
CA TYR A 215 1.22 -16.43 -7.04
C TYR A 215 0.05 -16.30 -6.06
N ASP A 216 -0.42 -15.08 -5.83
CA ASP A 216 -1.39 -14.79 -4.80
C ASP A 216 -2.70 -14.29 -5.40
N PRO A 217 -3.72 -15.16 -5.51
CA PRO A 217 -5.02 -14.75 -5.99
C PRO A 217 -5.74 -13.84 -4.99
N THR A 218 -6.40 -12.82 -5.54
CA THR A 218 -7.23 -11.88 -4.78
C THR A 218 -8.65 -11.88 -5.34
N VAL A 219 -9.63 -11.86 -4.45
CA VAL A 219 -11.04 -11.69 -4.79
C VAL A 219 -11.66 -10.65 -3.89
N GLY A 220 -12.62 -9.89 -4.40
CA GLY A 220 -13.28 -8.87 -3.60
C GLY A 220 -14.64 -8.47 -4.15
N LEU A 221 -15.38 -7.73 -3.34
CA LEU A 221 -16.66 -7.14 -3.67
C LEU A 221 -16.61 -5.65 -3.38
N LEU A 222 -17.03 -4.86 -4.35
CA LEU A 222 -17.15 -3.42 -4.25
C LEU A 222 -18.62 -3.03 -4.41
N TYR A 223 -19.12 -2.26 -3.47
CA TYR A 223 -20.41 -1.57 -3.56
C TYR A 223 -20.18 -0.07 -3.57
N GLN A 224 -20.84 0.63 -4.49
CA GLN A 224 -20.79 2.08 -4.61
C GLN A 224 -22.20 2.67 -4.69
N GLY A 225 -22.40 3.80 -4.06
CA GLY A 225 -23.64 4.55 -4.12
C GLY A 225 -23.38 6.03 -4.28
N SER A 226 -24.31 6.74 -4.92
CA SER A 226 -24.21 8.19 -5.10
C SER A 226 -25.58 8.87 -5.01
N LYS A 227 -25.56 10.06 -4.45
CA LYS A 227 -26.64 11.03 -4.49
C LYS A 227 -26.00 12.41 -4.41
N SER A 228 -25.86 13.07 -5.56
CA SER A 228 -25.20 14.38 -5.63
C SER A 228 -25.62 15.31 -4.49
N PRO A 229 -24.70 15.93 -3.76
CA PRO A 229 -23.24 15.98 -3.98
C PRO A 229 -22.43 14.91 -3.18
N TYR A 230 -23.03 13.78 -2.82
CA TYR A 230 -22.43 12.75 -1.97
C TYR A 230 -22.18 11.45 -2.74
N TRP A 231 -21.07 10.78 -2.42
CA TRP A 231 -20.75 9.42 -2.84
C TRP A 231 -20.29 8.61 -1.62
N TRP A 232 -20.55 7.32 -1.64
CA TRP A 232 -20.13 6.39 -0.57
C TRP A 232 -19.93 5.01 -1.13
N GLY A 233 -19.19 4.20 -0.42
CA GLY A 233 -19.02 2.80 -0.80
C GLY A 233 -18.33 1.96 0.24
N ALA A 234 -18.31 0.67 -0.05
CA ALA A 234 -17.62 -0.35 0.71
C ALA A 234 -16.88 -1.29 -0.23
N ASN A 235 -15.61 -1.58 0.06
CA ASN A 235 -14.77 -2.50 -0.69
C ASN A 235 -14.23 -3.55 0.26
N ALA A 236 -14.51 -4.83 0.01
CA ALA A 236 -13.99 -5.95 0.77
C ALA A 236 -13.13 -6.82 -0.16
N MET A 237 -11.89 -7.09 0.23
CA MET A 237 -10.93 -7.87 -0.56
C MET A 237 -10.27 -8.93 0.31
N TYR A 238 -10.03 -10.10 -0.28
CA TYR A 238 -9.29 -11.20 0.33
C TYR A 238 -8.20 -11.68 -0.62
N THR A 239 -6.97 -11.73 -0.11
CA THR A 239 -5.80 -12.29 -0.82
C THR A 239 -5.38 -13.57 -0.15
N ALA A 240 -5.38 -14.67 -0.90
CA ALA A 240 -4.99 -15.99 -0.41
C ALA A 240 -3.52 -16.27 -0.72
N ARG A 241 -2.81 -16.87 0.24
CA ARG A 241 -1.43 -17.32 0.13
C ARG A 241 -1.39 -18.84 0.17
N LEU A 242 -1.35 -19.50 -1.00
CA LEU A 242 -1.71 -20.90 -1.14
C LEU A 242 -0.57 -21.88 -0.88
N TYR A 243 0.69 -21.49 -1.08
CA TYR A 243 1.86 -22.37 -0.98
C TYR A 243 3.11 -21.59 -0.55
N ASN A 244 4.13 -22.29 -0.09
CA ASN A 244 5.40 -21.70 0.28
C ASN A 244 6.22 -21.36 -0.99
N ASN A 245 6.95 -20.26 -0.92
CA ASN A 245 7.91 -19.86 -1.95
C ASN A 245 9.19 -20.71 -1.91
N ASP A 246 10.13 -20.44 -2.82
CA ASP A 246 11.40 -21.17 -2.95
C ASP A 246 12.32 -21.04 -1.73
N ARG A 247 11.92 -20.23 -0.72
CA ARG A 247 12.61 -20.06 0.56
C ARG A 247 11.86 -20.69 1.72
N ASP A 248 10.96 -21.61 1.46
CA ASP A 248 10.19 -22.42 2.40
C ASP A 248 9.21 -21.66 3.29
N TYR A 249 8.84 -20.42 2.94
CA TYR A 249 7.82 -19.67 3.67
C TYR A 249 6.76 -19.08 2.72
N ARG A 250 5.64 -18.68 3.29
CA ARG A 250 4.63 -17.82 2.65
C ARG A 250 4.14 -16.77 3.62
N LEU A 251 3.77 -15.62 3.09
CA LEU A 251 3.11 -14.58 3.86
C LEU A 251 1.74 -15.07 4.37
N GLY A 252 1.18 -14.42 5.37
CA GLY A 252 -0.19 -14.70 5.82
C GLY A 252 -1.23 -14.18 4.84
N ASP A 253 -2.40 -14.81 4.82
CA ASP A 253 -3.55 -14.33 4.07
C ASP A 253 -3.93 -12.92 4.53
N GLU A 254 -4.47 -12.11 3.62
CA GLU A 254 -4.87 -10.73 3.91
C GLU A 254 -6.35 -10.52 3.63
N PHE A 255 -7.05 -9.91 4.57
CA PHE A 255 -8.40 -9.39 4.40
C PHE A 255 -8.40 -7.88 4.59
N ARG A 256 -9.02 -7.17 3.66
CA ARG A 256 -9.15 -5.72 3.69
C ARG A 256 -10.61 -5.30 3.54
N LEU A 257 -11.03 -4.34 4.35
CA LEU A 257 -12.35 -3.71 4.28
C LEU A 257 -12.18 -2.19 4.30
N ASP A 258 -12.58 -1.54 3.22
CA ASP A 258 -12.55 -0.09 3.10
C ASP A 258 -13.98 0.44 3.06
N LEU A 259 -14.29 1.39 3.93
CA LEU A 259 -15.53 2.16 3.93
C LEU A 259 -15.19 3.61 3.64
N TYR A 260 -15.95 4.27 2.76
CA TYR A 260 -15.68 5.65 2.42
C TYR A 260 -16.93 6.48 2.18
N GLY A 261 -16.81 7.77 2.41
CA GLY A 261 -17.76 8.80 2.05
C GLY A 261 -17.05 9.99 1.45
N MET A 262 -17.66 10.60 0.43
CA MET A 262 -17.09 11.73 -0.30
C MET A 262 -18.13 12.82 -0.44
N PHE A 263 -17.69 14.07 -0.44
CA PHE A 263 -18.52 15.25 -0.59
C PHE A 263 -17.93 16.20 -1.62
N GLN A 264 -18.66 16.46 -2.68
CA GLN A 264 -18.30 17.41 -3.72
C GLN A 264 -18.79 18.82 -3.33
N PHE A 265 -17.86 19.70 -2.99
CA PHE A 265 -18.18 21.09 -2.60
C PHE A 265 -18.00 22.10 -3.73
N ARG A 266 -17.27 21.69 -4.80
CA ARG A 266 -17.15 22.43 -6.06
C ARG A 266 -17.27 21.47 -7.24
N TYR A 267 -17.58 21.99 -8.41
CA TYR A 267 -17.74 21.20 -9.64
C TYR A 267 -16.54 20.32 -9.99
N ASN A 268 -15.33 20.69 -9.54
CA ASN A 268 -14.08 19.99 -9.83
C ASN A 268 -13.29 19.63 -8.58
N MET A 269 -13.89 19.69 -7.41
CA MET A 269 -13.22 19.41 -6.14
C MET A 269 -14.13 18.65 -5.19
N LEU A 270 -13.59 17.64 -4.55
CA LEU A 270 -14.26 16.91 -3.48
C LEU A 270 -13.31 16.60 -2.33
N VAL A 271 -13.89 16.34 -1.18
CA VAL A 271 -13.21 15.81 0.00
C VAL A 271 -13.71 14.42 0.30
N GLU A 272 -12.88 13.62 0.93
CA GLU A 272 -13.20 12.25 1.27
C GLU A 272 -12.75 11.89 2.68
N ALA A 273 -13.52 11.00 3.31
CA ALA A 273 -13.21 10.38 4.58
C ALA A 273 -13.37 8.88 4.45
N GLN A 274 -12.40 8.12 5.01
CA GLN A 274 -12.36 6.67 4.88
C GLN A 274 -12.04 6.02 6.21
N LEU A 275 -12.54 4.79 6.38
CA LEU A 275 -12.06 3.82 7.38
C LEU A 275 -11.53 2.60 6.63
N ASN A 276 -10.23 2.35 6.78
CA ASN A 276 -9.53 1.27 6.10
C ASN A 276 -9.11 0.22 7.13
N GLY A 277 -9.87 -0.86 7.21
CA GLY A 277 -9.58 -2.02 8.04
C GLY A 277 -8.73 -3.03 7.31
N SER A 278 -7.71 -3.57 7.96
CA SER A 278 -6.92 -4.68 7.43
C SER A 278 -6.63 -5.70 8.51
N TYR A 279 -6.67 -6.96 8.12
CA TYR A 279 -6.23 -8.12 8.87
C TYR A 279 -5.28 -8.91 8.00
N TRP A 280 -4.13 -9.28 8.55
CA TRP A 280 -3.18 -10.16 7.87
C TRP A 280 -2.70 -11.24 8.83
N GLY A 281 -2.56 -12.47 8.30
CA GLY A 281 -2.11 -13.63 9.04
C GLY A 281 -0.61 -13.57 9.34
N LYS A 282 -0.16 -14.46 10.22
CA LYS A 282 1.26 -14.69 10.45
C LYS A 282 1.91 -15.32 9.21
N ILE A 283 3.23 -15.28 9.14
CA ILE A 283 4.01 -16.03 8.15
C ILE A 283 3.90 -17.52 8.46
N HIS A 284 3.75 -18.33 7.43
CA HIS A 284 3.75 -19.78 7.50
C HIS A 284 5.04 -20.33 6.91
N GLY A 285 5.60 -21.36 7.54
CA GLY A 285 6.93 -21.85 7.22
C GLY A 285 8.01 -20.95 7.83
N GLU A 286 9.23 -21.15 7.44
CA GLU A 286 10.38 -20.41 7.94
C GLU A 286 11.43 -20.28 6.82
N MET A 287 12.00 -19.10 6.67
CA MET A 287 13.05 -18.85 5.69
C MET A 287 14.25 -19.78 5.90
N ASP A 288 14.72 -20.39 4.83
CA ASP A 288 15.82 -21.38 4.85
C ASP A 288 17.14 -20.85 5.40
N GLU A 289 17.35 -19.53 5.42
CA GLU A 289 18.57 -18.88 5.94
C GLU A 289 18.32 -17.96 7.13
N ALA A 290 17.22 -18.13 7.87
CA ALA A 290 17.03 -17.38 9.10
C ALA A 290 18.21 -17.59 10.06
N LYS A 291 18.78 -16.52 10.64
CA LYS A 291 19.98 -16.59 11.48
C LYS A 291 19.64 -16.33 12.92
N THR A 292 20.18 -17.15 13.81
CA THR A 292 19.91 -17.08 15.24
C THR A 292 21.17 -17.11 16.09
N GLY A 293 21.02 -16.70 17.35
CA GLY A 293 21.98 -16.87 18.41
C GLY A 293 23.34 -16.23 18.19
N ALA A 294 24.21 -16.37 19.16
CA ALA A 294 25.58 -15.85 19.09
C ALA A 294 26.44 -16.57 18.05
N SER A 295 26.12 -17.82 17.73
CA SER A 295 26.82 -18.62 16.71
C SER A 295 26.41 -18.28 15.27
N GLY A 296 25.34 -17.51 15.05
CA GLY A 296 24.84 -17.17 13.75
C GLY A 296 24.20 -18.33 12.98
N HIS A 297 23.93 -19.45 13.63
CA HIS A 297 23.25 -20.60 13.03
C HIS A 297 21.82 -20.72 13.54
N VAL A 298 20.90 -20.93 12.59
CA VAL A 298 19.55 -21.43 12.87
C VAL A 298 19.59 -22.93 12.70
N THR A 299 19.06 -23.65 13.68
CA THR A 299 18.56 -24.99 13.44
C THR A 299 17.11 -24.85 13.02
N LYS A 300 16.84 -24.92 11.72
CA LYS A 300 15.49 -24.83 11.17
C LYS A 300 14.56 -25.77 11.91
N ASN A 301 13.41 -25.30 12.31
CA ASN A 301 12.40 -26.03 13.10
C ASN A 301 12.83 -26.44 14.52
N ASP A 302 13.89 -25.85 15.07
CA ASP A 302 14.22 -26.02 16.47
C ASP A 302 13.56 -24.91 17.31
N PRO A 303 12.50 -25.21 18.09
CA PRO A 303 11.82 -24.21 18.91
C PRO A 303 12.68 -23.65 20.05
N THR A 304 13.83 -24.26 20.31
CA THR A 304 14.80 -23.82 21.34
C THR A 304 15.90 -22.92 20.79
N SER A 305 16.02 -22.81 19.46
CA SER A 305 16.99 -21.96 18.80
C SER A 305 16.47 -20.50 18.76
N PRO A 306 17.07 -19.59 19.50
CA PRO A 306 16.58 -18.22 19.60
C PRO A 306 17.03 -17.38 18.42
N TYR A 307 16.16 -16.52 17.91
CA TYR A 307 16.46 -15.56 16.86
C TYR A 307 17.32 -14.40 17.37
N THR A 308 18.14 -13.83 16.51
CA THR A 308 18.97 -12.65 16.84
C THR A 308 18.16 -11.35 16.84
N THR A 309 17.04 -11.32 16.14
CA THR A 309 16.08 -10.22 16.06
C THR A 309 14.67 -10.77 15.97
N PRO A 310 13.63 -10.06 16.49
CA PRO A 310 12.25 -10.50 16.39
C PRO A 310 11.75 -10.61 14.94
N LEU A 311 12.43 -9.99 13.99
CA LEU A 311 12.09 -9.99 12.57
C LEU A 311 12.27 -11.36 11.88
N TRP A 312 13.01 -12.30 12.49
CA TRP A 312 13.20 -13.65 11.96
C TRP A 312 12.12 -14.65 12.41
N ASP A 313 11.37 -14.33 13.46
CA ASP A 313 10.32 -15.21 13.95
C ASP A 313 9.04 -15.02 13.11
N PRO A 314 8.59 -16.04 12.36
CA PRO A 314 7.37 -15.97 11.57
C PRO A 314 6.11 -15.66 12.39
N ASN A 315 6.12 -15.98 13.69
CA ASN A 315 4.99 -15.71 14.60
C ASN A 315 4.88 -14.24 14.99
N ASN A 316 5.96 -13.46 14.87
CA ASN A 316 5.99 -12.01 15.07
C ASN A 316 5.50 -11.24 13.84
N TYR A 317 4.65 -11.86 13.03
CA TYR A 317 4.01 -11.25 11.87
C TYR A 317 2.50 -11.46 11.96
N GLY A 318 1.81 -10.67 11.20
CA GLY A 318 0.35 -10.66 11.28
C GLY A 318 -0.18 -9.62 12.26
N GLY A 319 -1.47 -9.40 12.18
CA GLY A 319 -2.15 -8.43 13.01
C GLY A 319 -3.41 -7.88 12.36
N ARG A 320 -3.93 -6.82 12.95
CA ARG A 320 -5.07 -6.08 12.44
C ARG A 320 -4.91 -4.61 12.74
N LYS A 321 -5.34 -3.77 11.81
CA LYS A 321 -5.33 -2.33 11.98
C LYS A 321 -6.57 -1.68 11.39
N LEU A 322 -6.89 -0.52 11.89
CA LEU A 322 -7.91 0.39 11.36
C LEU A 322 -7.26 1.76 11.18
N LEU A 323 -7.26 2.25 9.94
CA LEU A 323 -6.82 3.60 9.60
C LEU A 323 -8.04 4.49 9.41
N ALA A 324 -7.96 5.72 9.91
CA ALA A 324 -8.79 6.83 9.47
C ALA A 324 -8.02 7.60 8.42
N THR A 325 -8.60 7.73 7.23
CA THR A 325 -7.98 8.43 6.10
C THR A 325 -8.83 9.60 5.69
N LEU A 326 -8.20 10.75 5.47
CA LEU A 326 -8.80 11.93 4.86
C LEU A 326 -8.13 12.20 3.53
N GLY A 327 -8.92 12.63 2.56
CA GLY A 327 -8.40 12.92 1.23
C GLY A 327 -9.11 14.07 0.54
N PHE A 328 -8.49 14.48 -0.54
CA PHE A 328 -8.93 15.58 -1.38
C PHE A 328 -8.65 15.25 -2.84
N GLN A 329 -9.69 15.30 -3.68
CA GLN A 329 -9.56 15.15 -5.13
C GLN A 329 -9.81 16.45 -5.84
N TRP A 330 -8.96 16.71 -6.83
CA TRP A 330 -9.05 17.86 -7.72
C TRP A 330 -8.94 17.42 -9.18
N GLN A 331 -9.89 17.86 -10.00
CA GLN A 331 -9.87 17.67 -11.43
C GLN A 331 -9.45 18.97 -12.13
N PRO A 332 -8.14 19.18 -12.39
CA PRO A 332 -7.63 20.39 -13.05
C PRO A 332 -8.08 20.53 -14.50
N ALA A 333 -8.28 19.41 -15.18
CA ALA A 333 -8.70 19.33 -16.58
C ALA A 333 -9.56 18.08 -16.80
N PRO A 334 -10.38 18.02 -17.87
CA PRO A 334 -11.12 16.80 -18.22
C PRO A 334 -10.19 15.58 -18.26
N PHE A 335 -10.68 14.45 -17.75
CA PHE A 335 -9.96 13.16 -17.70
C PHE A 335 -8.68 13.13 -16.87
N ASN A 336 -8.40 14.17 -16.08
CA ASN A 336 -7.25 14.22 -15.17
C ASN A 336 -7.72 14.45 -13.75
N ILE A 337 -7.33 13.59 -12.83
CA ILE A 337 -7.63 13.72 -11.40
C ILE A 337 -6.31 13.68 -10.61
N ILE A 338 -6.18 14.60 -9.68
CA ILE A 338 -5.14 14.58 -8.66
C ILE A 338 -5.84 14.30 -7.35
N ASP A 339 -5.37 13.28 -6.65
CA ASP A 339 -5.89 12.82 -5.37
C ASP A 339 -4.77 12.83 -4.33
N PHE A 340 -5.04 13.38 -3.16
CA PHE A 340 -4.13 13.40 -2.04
C PHE A 340 -4.82 12.79 -0.81
N ASN A 341 -4.16 11.81 -0.20
CA ASN A 341 -4.66 11.08 0.95
C ASN A 341 -3.64 11.06 2.08
N ILE A 342 -4.12 11.24 3.32
CA ILE A 342 -3.38 11.00 4.54
C ILE A 342 -4.15 10.06 5.45
N GLY A 343 -3.54 8.94 5.83
CA GLY A 343 -4.09 7.94 6.73
C GLY A 343 -3.31 7.87 8.04
N VAL A 344 -4.02 7.78 9.15
CA VAL A 344 -3.44 7.57 10.48
C VAL A 344 -4.11 6.38 11.15
N PRO A 345 -3.36 5.48 11.80
CA PRO A 345 -3.94 4.36 12.52
C PRO A 345 -4.70 4.87 13.75
N VAL A 346 -5.96 4.49 13.86
CA VAL A 346 -6.79 4.71 15.04
C VAL A 346 -6.84 3.47 15.94
N TYR A 347 -6.48 2.32 15.40
CA TYR A 347 -6.34 1.07 16.13
C TYR A 347 -5.30 0.18 15.44
N GLN A 348 -4.44 -0.44 16.25
CA GLN A 348 -3.48 -1.47 15.81
C GLN A 348 -3.38 -2.56 16.88
N HIS A 349 -3.38 -3.81 16.45
CA HIS A 349 -3.09 -4.98 17.26
C HIS A 349 -2.18 -5.90 16.47
N LEU A 350 -0.96 -6.06 16.93
CA LEU A 350 0.12 -6.75 16.20
C LEU A 350 0.48 -8.05 16.91
N ASN A 351 0.76 -9.11 16.17
CA ASN A 351 1.15 -10.39 16.74
C ASN A 351 2.65 -10.37 17.07
N GLY A 352 3.00 -10.31 18.36
CA GLY A 352 4.39 -10.20 18.80
C GLY A 352 5.02 -8.83 18.51
N PRO A 353 6.31 -8.66 18.82
CA PRO A 353 7.01 -7.39 18.69
C PRO A 353 7.15 -6.92 17.24
N GLN A 354 6.36 -5.94 16.82
CA GLN A 354 6.37 -5.34 15.49
C GLN A 354 6.39 -3.81 15.56
N LEU A 355 6.89 -3.16 14.51
CA LEU A 355 6.82 -1.70 14.35
C LEU A 355 5.38 -1.24 14.14
N LYS A 356 5.01 -0.16 14.83
CA LYS A 356 3.72 0.50 14.67
C LYS A 356 3.76 1.45 13.47
N GLU A 357 2.74 1.40 12.64
CA GLU A 357 2.51 2.45 11.65
C GLU A 357 2.14 3.75 12.36
N LYS A 358 2.73 4.85 11.95
CA LYS A 358 2.44 6.22 12.42
C LYS A 358 1.46 6.93 11.50
N TYR A 359 1.78 6.95 10.24
CA TYR A 359 0.95 7.55 9.19
C TYR A 359 1.39 7.05 7.81
N GLN A 360 0.49 7.21 6.87
CA GLN A 360 0.78 7.06 5.45
C GLN A 360 0.24 8.25 4.65
N VAL A 361 0.95 8.62 3.60
CA VAL A 361 0.55 9.71 2.68
C VAL A 361 0.64 9.17 1.26
N MET A 362 -0.37 9.45 0.46
CA MET A 362 -0.37 9.08 -0.95
C MET A 362 -0.82 10.27 -1.80
N LEU A 363 -0.11 10.50 -2.89
CA LEU A 363 -0.51 11.39 -3.96
C LEU A 363 -0.79 10.52 -5.19
N THR A 364 -1.90 10.72 -5.85
CA THR A 364 -2.23 9.99 -7.07
C THR A 364 -2.52 10.97 -8.20
N TRP A 365 -1.88 10.75 -9.31
CA TRP A 365 -2.27 11.33 -10.60
C TRP A 365 -2.93 10.25 -11.44
N TYR A 366 -4.16 10.52 -11.85
CA TYR A 366 -5.00 9.61 -12.61
C TYR A 366 -5.43 10.25 -13.92
N VAL A 367 -5.33 9.50 -15.01
CA VAL A 367 -5.64 9.96 -16.36
C VAL A 367 -6.50 8.93 -17.07
N GLU A 368 -7.56 9.42 -17.74
CA GLU A 368 -8.41 8.64 -18.66
C GLU A 368 -8.09 9.04 -20.11
N ILE A 369 -7.99 8.07 -20.99
CA ILE A 369 -7.75 8.30 -22.42
C ILE A 369 -8.85 7.59 -23.22
N PRO A 370 -9.90 8.30 -23.66
CA PRO A 370 -10.92 7.78 -24.56
C PRO A 370 -10.31 7.37 -25.91
N THR A 371 -10.58 6.14 -26.35
CA THR A 371 -10.22 5.72 -27.72
C THR A 371 -11.27 6.23 -28.72
N ARG A 372 -10.96 6.16 -30.02
CA ARG A 372 -11.89 6.56 -31.08
C ARG A 372 -13.22 5.81 -31.05
N ALA A 373 -13.29 4.69 -30.38
CA ALA A 373 -14.47 3.86 -30.25
C ALA A 373 -15.29 4.16 -28.97
N SER A 374 -14.74 5.02 -28.07
CA SER A 374 -15.47 5.50 -26.88
C SER A 374 -16.49 6.57 -27.27
N ILE A 375 -17.63 6.59 -26.59
CA ILE A 375 -18.65 7.64 -26.73
C ILE A 375 -18.14 9.00 -26.26
N ARG A 376 -17.11 9.03 -25.39
CA ARG A 376 -16.47 10.26 -24.89
C ARG A 376 -15.37 10.80 -25.81
N TYR A 377 -15.10 10.11 -26.92
CA TYR A 377 -14.09 10.58 -27.89
C TYR A 377 -14.56 11.83 -28.63
N VAL A 378 -14.05 12.98 -28.23
CA VAL A 378 -14.27 14.23 -28.94
C VAL A 378 -13.25 14.33 -30.05
N LYS A 379 -13.68 14.23 -31.30
CA LYS A 379 -12.86 14.57 -32.45
C LYS A 379 -12.54 16.07 -32.34
N GLN A 380 -11.33 16.42 -31.94
CA GLN A 380 -10.83 17.80 -32.09
C GLN A 380 -10.76 18.14 -33.58
N LYS A 381 -11.87 18.54 -34.16
CA LYS A 381 -11.88 19.36 -35.35
C LYS A 381 -11.50 20.77 -34.89
N ALA A 382 -10.36 21.27 -35.37
CA ALA A 382 -10.01 22.68 -35.21
C ALA A 382 -11.22 23.55 -35.55
N GLY A 383 -11.83 24.20 -34.57
CA GLY A 383 -12.84 25.24 -34.75
C GLY A 383 -14.29 24.92 -34.37
N GLU A 384 -14.67 23.69 -33.96
CA GLU A 384 -16.04 23.41 -33.55
C GLU A 384 -16.06 22.76 -32.15
N SER A 385 -16.37 23.55 -31.13
CA SER A 385 -16.75 23.05 -29.82
C SER A 385 -18.23 22.69 -29.88
N SER A 386 -18.58 21.47 -30.25
CA SER A 386 -19.90 20.94 -30.01
C SER A 386 -19.85 19.98 -28.82
N LEU A 387 -19.81 20.53 -27.63
CA LEU A 387 -20.31 19.85 -26.46
C LEU A 387 -21.84 20.03 -26.48
N GLY A 388 -22.52 19.14 -27.18
CA GLY A 388 -23.94 18.99 -27.01
C GLY A 388 -24.21 18.33 -25.67
N PHE A 389 -24.39 19.14 -24.66
CA PHE A 389 -25.20 18.97 -23.44
C PHE A 389 -25.44 20.35 -22.88
#